data_3f0de0ae6000c7b1b5e02cf2b0bfa5db
#
_entry.id   3f0de0ae6000c7b1b5e02cf2b0bfa5db
#
_cell.length_a   1.000
_cell.length_b   1.000
_cell.length_c   1.000
_cell.angle_alpha   90.00
_cell.angle_beta   90.00
_cell.angle_gamma   90.00
#
_symmetry.space_group_name_H-M   'P 1'
#
loop_
_entity.id
_entity.type
_entity.pdbx_description
1 polymer ?
#
loop_
_entity_poly.entity_id
_entity_poly.type
_entity_poly.pdbx_seq_one_letter_code
_entity_poly.pdbx_strand_id
1 'polypeptide(L)'
;MEKVWLKSYPEGVPAEVPTPPWRSVRDLFEQSFASHPDNAAYTNMGKTLTYADLNQSSMQFACFLQKKLRLTRGERVAIMLPNVLQYPVAMCGIFRAGLVVVNVNPLYTARELRHQLQDSGARCIVILENFAHTLEEVIADTDVDHVVTTGLGDLL
;
A
#
# COMPACT_ATOMS: atom_id res chain seq x y z
N MET A 1 27.23 23.39 5.64
CA MET A 1 26.53 23.96 4.45
C MET A 1 25.41 24.85 4.98
N GLU A 2 25.29 26.11 4.52
CA GLU A 2 24.21 27.01 4.96
C GLU A 2 22.86 26.47 4.46
N LYS A 3 21.88 26.37 5.38
CA LYS A 3 20.52 25.87 5.07
C LYS A 3 19.68 27.00 4.42
N VAL A 4 20.03 27.42 3.22
CA VAL A 4 19.43 28.61 2.53
C VAL A 4 17.91 28.50 2.34
N TRP A 5 17.35 27.29 2.27
CA TRP A 5 15.91 27.03 2.11
C TRP A 5 15.08 27.46 3.32
N LEU A 6 15.67 27.55 4.54
CA LEU A 6 14.94 27.98 5.73
C LEU A 6 14.39 29.40 5.62
N LYS A 7 15.00 30.24 4.79
CA LYS A 7 14.52 31.61 4.52
C LYS A 7 13.15 31.66 3.82
N SER A 8 12.78 30.52 3.18
CA SER A 8 11.51 30.38 2.45
C SER A 8 10.43 29.63 3.23
N TYR A 9 10.72 29.24 4.47
CA TYR A 9 9.73 28.55 5.29
C TYR A 9 8.67 29.53 5.79
N PRO A 10 7.38 29.18 5.72
CA PRO A 10 6.32 29.97 6.34
C PRO A 10 6.51 30.04 7.87
N GLU A 11 5.92 31.08 8.46
CA GLU A 11 5.88 31.21 9.91
C GLU A 11 5.24 29.97 10.57
N GLY A 12 5.83 29.48 11.64
CA GLY A 12 5.38 28.27 12.35
C GLY A 12 5.88 26.94 11.81
N VAL A 13 6.58 26.92 10.66
CA VAL A 13 7.21 25.70 10.15
C VAL A 13 8.59 25.53 10.80
N PRO A 14 8.82 24.44 11.56
CA PRO A 14 10.09 24.23 12.23
C PRO A 14 11.23 23.95 11.23
N ALA A 15 12.44 24.38 11.55
CA ALA A 15 13.64 24.15 10.72
C ALA A 15 14.05 22.68 10.65
N GLU A 16 13.63 21.88 11.61
CA GLU A 16 13.91 20.46 11.70
C GLU A 16 12.63 19.68 12.01
N VAL A 17 12.47 18.52 11.38
CA VAL A 17 11.32 17.64 11.64
C VAL A 17 11.53 17.01 13.02
N PRO A 18 10.59 17.16 13.97
CA PRO A 18 10.69 16.50 15.25
C PRO A 18 10.64 14.99 15.08
N THR A 19 11.33 14.28 15.96
CA THR A 19 11.24 12.79 15.95
C THR A 19 9.78 12.39 16.16
N PRO A 20 9.18 11.64 15.23
CA PRO A 20 7.79 11.23 15.37
C PRO A 20 7.62 10.33 16.60
N PRO A 21 6.48 10.42 17.33
CA PRO A 21 6.22 9.61 18.51
C PRO A 21 5.95 8.13 18.18
N TRP A 22 5.75 7.81 16.91
CA TRP A 22 5.45 6.46 16.46
C TRP A 22 6.72 5.66 16.14
N ARG A 23 6.72 4.39 16.51
CA ARG A 23 7.84 3.47 16.27
C ARG A 23 7.92 2.99 14.82
N SER A 24 6.78 3.06 14.09
CA SER A 24 6.65 2.62 12.70
C SER A 24 5.42 3.25 12.05
N VAL A 25 5.35 3.18 10.71
CA VAL A 25 4.14 3.56 9.96
C VAL A 25 2.93 2.73 10.40
N ARG A 26 3.13 1.44 10.71
CA ARG A 26 2.08 0.59 11.26
C ARG A 26 1.53 1.16 12.59
N ASP A 27 2.40 1.53 13.51
CA ASP A 27 2.03 2.08 14.82
C ASP A 27 1.21 3.38 14.65
N LEU A 28 1.62 4.24 13.70
CA LEU A 28 0.90 5.46 13.36
C LEU A 28 -0.57 5.19 12.98
N PHE A 29 -0.84 4.32 12.02
CA PHE A 29 -2.21 4.12 11.59
C PHE A 29 -3.02 3.22 12.54
N GLU A 30 -2.41 2.29 13.29
CA GLU A 30 -3.11 1.56 14.35
C GLU A 30 -3.61 2.50 15.45
N GLN A 31 -2.81 3.50 15.85
CA GLN A 31 -3.26 4.55 16.77
C GLN A 31 -4.37 5.42 16.16
N SER A 32 -4.27 5.76 14.88
CA SER A 32 -5.32 6.53 14.18
C SER A 32 -6.65 5.77 14.12
N PHE A 33 -6.61 4.46 13.87
CA PHE A 33 -7.79 3.59 13.88
C PHE A 33 -8.45 3.54 15.27
N ALA A 34 -7.65 3.47 16.32
CA ALA A 34 -8.15 3.44 17.69
C ALA A 34 -8.74 4.79 18.15
N SER A 35 -8.12 5.89 17.70
CA SER A 35 -8.50 7.25 18.15
C SER A 35 -9.71 7.80 17.40
N HIS A 36 -9.94 7.39 16.15
CA HIS A 36 -10.94 7.99 15.26
C HIS A 36 -11.77 6.93 14.50
N PRO A 37 -12.29 5.87 15.16
CA PRO A 37 -12.90 4.73 14.48
C PRO A 37 -14.05 5.10 13.55
N ASP A 38 -14.90 6.04 13.95
CA ASP A 38 -16.12 6.42 13.23
C ASP A 38 -15.90 7.53 12.18
N ASN A 39 -14.70 8.11 12.13
CA ASN A 39 -14.40 9.14 11.15
C ASN A 39 -14.20 8.54 9.75
N ALA A 40 -14.58 9.30 8.72
CA ALA A 40 -14.28 8.97 7.33
C ALA A 40 -12.76 8.92 7.11
N ALA A 41 -12.26 7.79 6.60
CA ALA A 41 -10.85 7.61 6.27
C ALA A 41 -10.60 7.83 4.77
N TYR A 42 -11.38 7.18 3.91
CA TYR A 42 -11.25 7.28 2.46
C TYR A 42 -12.63 7.29 1.80
N THR A 43 -12.78 8.13 0.77
CA THR A 43 -13.99 8.17 -0.06
C THR A 43 -13.61 8.03 -1.53
N ASN A 44 -14.27 7.13 -2.24
CA ASN A 44 -14.13 6.96 -3.68
C ASN A 44 -15.48 6.54 -4.28
N MET A 45 -15.85 7.09 -5.43
CA MET A 45 -17.08 6.76 -6.20
C MET A 45 -18.35 6.76 -5.34
N GLY A 46 -18.45 7.70 -4.37
CA GLY A 46 -19.61 7.82 -3.48
C GLY A 46 -19.62 6.89 -2.27
N LYS A 47 -18.71 5.93 -2.20
CA LYS A 47 -18.53 5.05 -1.03
C LYS A 47 -17.45 5.59 -0.11
N THR A 48 -17.72 5.55 1.18
CA THR A 48 -16.77 5.94 2.24
C THR A 48 -16.43 4.74 3.10
N LEU A 49 -15.15 4.54 3.37
CA LEU A 49 -14.64 3.67 4.43
C LEU A 49 -14.33 4.53 5.65
N THR A 50 -14.79 4.11 6.82
CA THR A 50 -14.36 4.65 8.11
C THR A 50 -12.99 4.09 8.50
N TYR A 51 -12.36 4.67 9.52
CA TYR A 51 -11.15 4.08 10.10
C TYR A 51 -11.41 2.69 10.70
N ALA A 52 -12.59 2.42 11.23
CA ALA A 52 -12.99 1.10 11.72
C ALA A 52 -13.09 0.07 10.58
N ASP A 53 -13.70 0.44 9.44
CA ASP A 53 -13.79 -0.42 8.26
C ASP A 53 -12.39 -0.75 7.70
N LEU A 54 -11.54 0.27 7.59
CA LEU A 54 -10.16 0.11 7.13
C LEU A 54 -9.34 -0.77 8.07
N ASN A 55 -9.53 -0.60 9.39
CA ASN A 55 -8.93 -1.44 10.42
C ASN A 55 -9.30 -2.91 10.23
N GLN A 56 -10.60 -3.19 10.12
CA GLN A 56 -11.10 -4.55 9.97
C GLN A 56 -10.62 -5.19 8.65
N SER A 57 -10.80 -4.49 7.53
CA SER A 57 -10.45 -5.02 6.21
C SER A 57 -8.95 -5.27 6.06
N SER A 58 -8.11 -4.33 6.54
CA SER A 58 -6.65 -4.50 6.49
C SER A 58 -6.15 -5.61 7.43
N MET A 59 -6.82 -5.86 8.57
CA MET A 59 -6.50 -6.98 9.44
C MET A 59 -6.83 -8.33 8.78
N GLN A 60 -7.98 -8.43 8.12
CA GLN A 60 -8.37 -9.62 7.36
C GLN A 60 -7.39 -9.89 6.22
N PHE A 61 -6.99 -8.85 5.49
CA PHE A 61 -6.02 -8.96 4.41
C PHE A 61 -4.64 -9.36 4.93
N ALA A 62 -4.17 -8.81 6.04
CA ALA A 62 -2.92 -9.24 6.67
C ALA A 62 -2.94 -10.73 7.04
N CYS A 63 -4.06 -11.19 7.61
CA CYS A 63 -4.26 -12.60 7.95
C CYS A 63 -4.22 -13.50 6.70
N PHE A 64 -4.84 -13.07 5.59
CA PHE A 64 -4.79 -13.77 4.31
C PHE A 64 -3.34 -13.89 3.79
N LEU A 65 -2.59 -12.79 3.77
CA LEU A 65 -1.18 -12.79 3.32
C LEU A 65 -0.32 -13.76 4.14
N GLN A 66 -0.47 -13.76 5.46
CA GLN A 66 0.34 -14.59 6.35
C GLN A 66 -0.10 -16.07 6.36
N LYS A 67 -1.40 -16.34 6.46
CA LYS A 67 -1.90 -17.70 6.68
C LYS A 67 -2.22 -18.45 5.40
N LYS A 68 -2.77 -17.75 4.41
CA LYS A 68 -3.16 -18.38 3.14
C LYS A 68 -2.01 -18.39 2.15
N LEU A 69 -1.37 -17.24 1.93
CA LEU A 69 -0.23 -17.11 1.01
C LEU A 69 1.11 -17.48 1.67
N ARG A 70 1.14 -17.58 3.02
CA ARG A 70 2.33 -17.95 3.81
C ARG A 70 3.53 -17.02 3.60
N LEU A 71 3.25 -15.77 3.27
CA LEU A 71 4.30 -14.77 3.14
C LEU A 71 4.95 -14.50 4.50
N THR A 72 6.28 -14.39 4.51
CA THR A 72 7.09 -14.20 5.70
C THR A 72 7.56 -12.76 5.84
N ARG A 73 7.86 -12.37 7.08
CA ARG A 73 8.29 -11.00 7.37
C ARG A 73 9.44 -10.53 6.48
N GLY A 74 9.29 -9.34 5.89
CA GLY A 74 10.27 -8.71 5.03
C GLY A 74 10.12 -9.05 3.55
N GLU A 75 9.25 -10.01 3.18
CA GLU A 75 8.91 -10.23 1.77
C GLU A 75 8.16 -9.03 1.20
N ARG A 76 8.31 -8.82 -0.08
CA ARG A 76 7.79 -7.66 -0.81
C ARG A 76 6.50 -8.02 -1.53
N VAL A 77 5.52 -7.12 -1.38
CA VAL A 77 4.22 -7.20 -2.05
C VAL A 77 4.04 -5.95 -2.91
N ALA A 78 3.91 -6.15 -4.20
CA ALA A 78 3.63 -5.09 -5.15
C ALA A 78 2.13 -4.69 -5.08
N ILE A 79 1.84 -3.39 -5.19
CA ILE A 79 0.48 -2.87 -5.32
C ILE A 79 0.41 -2.10 -6.65
N MET A 80 -0.31 -2.66 -7.62
CA MET A 80 -0.60 -2.04 -8.92
C MET A 80 -2.08 -1.65 -9.00
N LEU A 81 -2.44 -0.68 -8.18
CA LEU A 81 -3.80 -0.15 -8.07
C LEU A 81 -3.80 1.37 -8.27
N PRO A 82 -4.82 1.92 -8.95
CA PRO A 82 -5.07 3.36 -8.94
C PRO A 82 -5.63 3.80 -7.57
N ASN A 83 -6.12 5.05 -7.48
CA ASN A 83 -6.74 5.59 -6.27
C ASN A 83 -8.15 4.99 -6.04
N VAL A 84 -8.19 3.76 -5.58
CA VAL A 84 -9.40 2.99 -5.22
C VAL A 84 -9.37 2.61 -3.74
N LEU A 85 -10.54 2.25 -3.16
CA LEU A 85 -10.65 1.93 -1.73
C LEU A 85 -9.82 0.70 -1.33
N GLN A 86 -9.56 -0.20 -2.26
CA GLN A 86 -8.71 -1.38 -2.05
C GLN A 86 -7.25 -1.02 -1.78
N TYR A 87 -6.76 0.12 -2.31
CA TYR A 87 -5.37 0.53 -2.15
C TYR A 87 -4.96 0.72 -0.67
N PRO A 88 -5.65 1.55 0.14
CA PRO A 88 -5.31 1.69 1.55
C PRO A 88 -5.52 0.40 2.36
N VAL A 89 -6.51 -0.43 2.00
CA VAL A 89 -6.70 -1.74 2.63
C VAL A 89 -5.49 -2.64 2.41
N ALA A 90 -5.04 -2.75 1.15
CA ALA A 90 -3.87 -3.55 0.79
C ALA A 90 -2.60 -3.02 1.49
N MET A 91 -2.34 -1.73 1.41
CA MET A 91 -1.16 -1.10 2.01
C MET A 91 -1.10 -1.33 3.53
N CYS A 92 -2.18 -1.04 4.25
CA CYS A 92 -2.24 -1.26 5.70
C CYS A 92 -2.12 -2.75 6.07
N GLY A 93 -2.73 -3.64 5.28
CA GLY A 93 -2.65 -5.08 5.50
C GLY A 93 -1.23 -5.62 5.30
N ILE A 94 -0.51 -5.16 4.27
CA ILE A 94 0.89 -5.52 4.01
C ILE A 94 1.78 -5.08 5.18
N PHE A 95 1.66 -3.84 5.64
CA PHE A 95 2.42 -3.37 6.81
C PHE A 95 2.10 -4.14 8.09
N ARG A 96 0.82 -4.48 8.33
CA ARG A 96 0.39 -5.31 9.46
C ARG A 96 0.99 -6.71 9.43
N ALA A 97 1.10 -7.29 8.24
CA ALA A 97 1.73 -8.59 8.05
C ALA A 97 3.26 -8.56 8.26
N GLY A 98 3.86 -7.38 8.42
CA GLY A 98 5.31 -7.20 8.54
C GLY A 98 6.04 -7.32 7.20
N LEU A 99 5.32 -7.10 6.11
CA LEU A 99 5.79 -7.16 4.73
C LEU A 99 6.19 -5.77 4.23
N VAL A 100 6.82 -5.72 3.08
CA VAL A 100 7.26 -4.48 2.42
C VAL A 100 6.33 -4.14 1.27
N VAL A 101 5.83 -2.90 1.24
CA VAL A 101 5.01 -2.39 0.13
C VAL A 101 5.92 -1.94 -1.01
N VAL A 102 5.63 -2.40 -2.22
CA VAL A 102 6.23 -1.92 -3.47
C VAL A 102 5.13 -1.27 -4.30
N ASN A 103 5.16 0.06 -4.41
CA ASN A 103 4.17 0.77 -5.21
C ASN A 103 4.51 0.67 -6.69
N VAL A 104 3.55 0.22 -7.49
CA VAL A 104 3.68 0.06 -8.95
C VAL A 104 2.71 0.99 -9.64
N ASN A 105 3.20 1.75 -10.62
CA ASN A 105 2.32 2.60 -11.43
C ASN A 105 1.39 1.73 -12.29
N PRO A 106 0.05 1.87 -12.18
CA PRO A 106 -0.90 1.11 -12.98
C PRO A 106 -0.77 1.30 -14.50
N LEU A 107 -0.15 2.40 -14.91
CA LEU A 107 0.04 2.76 -16.32
C LEU A 107 1.38 2.28 -16.89
N TYR A 108 2.14 1.49 -16.16
CA TYR A 108 3.39 0.93 -16.67
C TYR A 108 3.16 0.02 -17.88
N THR A 109 4.06 0.13 -18.84
CA THR A 109 4.20 -0.86 -19.91
C THR A 109 4.71 -2.20 -19.34
N ALA A 110 4.52 -3.27 -20.09
CA ALA A 110 5.04 -4.60 -19.72
C ALA A 110 6.54 -4.58 -19.40
N ARG A 111 7.35 -3.82 -20.15
CA ARG A 111 8.79 -3.68 -19.90
C ARG A 111 9.10 -3.00 -18.57
N GLU A 112 8.40 -1.93 -18.24
CA GLU A 112 8.59 -1.19 -16.98
C GLU A 112 8.15 -2.04 -15.79
N LEU A 113 7.00 -2.72 -15.92
CA LEU A 113 6.49 -3.63 -14.90
C LEU A 113 7.46 -4.79 -14.63
N ARG A 114 7.98 -5.44 -15.67
CA ARG A 114 9.00 -6.48 -15.55
C ARG A 114 10.20 -6.00 -14.77
N HIS A 115 10.76 -4.84 -15.18
CA HIS A 115 11.93 -4.26 -14.52
C HIS A 115 11.67 -4.03 -13.03
N GLN A 116 10.55 -3.41 -12.66
CA GLN A 116 10.24 -3.12 -11.27
C GLN A 116 10.01 -4.38 -10.44
N LEU A 117 9.32 -5.39 -10.97
CA LEU A 117 9.09 -6.64 -10.26
C LEU A 117 10.40 -7.43 -10.05
N GLN A 118 11.28 -7.46 -11.04
CA GLN A 118 12.60 -8.10 -10.94
C GLN A 118 13.50 -7.36 -9.94
N ASP A 119 13.59 -6.03 -10.05
CA ASP A 119 14.44 -5.20 -9.17
C ASP A 119 13.98 -5.27 -7.71
N SER A 120 12.67 -5.19 -7.47
CA SER A 120 12.12 -5.30 -6.12
C SER A 120 12.14 -6.73 -5.56
N GLY A 121 12.15 -7.76 -6.40
CA GLY A 121 11.98 -9.17 -6.01
C GLY A 121 10.65 -9.41 -5.28
N ALA A 122 9.56 -8.77 -5.74
CA ALA A 122 8.23 -8.95 -5.16
C ALA A 122 7.72 -10.37 -5.38
N ARG A 123 7.23 -11.01 -4.30
CA ARG A 123 6.69 -12.38 -4.32
C ARG A 123 5.18 -12.41 -4.53
N CYS A 124 4.51 -11.31 -4.30
CA CYS A 124 3.07 -11.17 -4.47
C CYS A 124 2.78 -9.82 -5.13
N ILE A 125 1.74 -9.77 -5.94
CA ILE A 125 1.20 -8.54 -6.50
C ILE A 125 -0.30 -8.45 -6.23
N VAL A 126 -0.76 -7.27 -5.77
CA VAL A 126 -2.17 -6.89 -5.71
C VAL A 126 -2.44 -5.97 -6.90
N ILE A 127 -3.33 -6.38 -7.79
CA ILE A 127 -3.53 -5.73 -9.08
C ILE A 127 -5.02 -5.56 -9.42
N LEU A 128 -5.37 -4.43 -10.03
CA LEU A 128 -6.69 -4.25 -10.60
C LEU A 128 -6.85 -5.11 -11.86
N GLU A 129 -7.97 -5.79 -12.00
CA GLU A 129 -8.27 -6.68 -13.13
C GLU A 129 -7.98 -6.05 -14.50
N ASN A 130 -8.26 -4.74 -14.63
CA ASN A 130 -8.03 -3.99 -15.86
C ASN A 130 -6.57 -3.99 -16.35
N PHE A 131 -5.62 -4.24 -15.45
CA PHE A 131 -4.18 -4.24 -15.75
C PHE A 131 -3.58 -5.66 -15.76
N ALA A 132 -4.39 -6.70 -15.53
CA ALA A 132 -3.92 -8.08 -15.43
C ALA A 132 -3.21 -8.56 -16.72
N HIS A 133 -3.64 -8.10 -17.89
CA HIS A 133 -3.01 -8.43 -19.18
C HIS A 133 -1.55 -7.98 -19.26
N THR A 134 -1.23 -6.80 -18.71
CA THR A 134 0.16 -6.30 -18.67
C THR A 134 1.05 -7.18 -17.78
N LEU A 135 0.49 -7.71 -16.68
CA LEU A 135 1.19 -8.64 -15.81
C LEU A 135 1.39 -10.01 -16.49
N GLU A 136 0.38 -10.51 -17.19
CA GLU A 136 0.42 -11.79 -17.91
C GLU A 136 1.60 -11.86 -18.88
N GLU A 137 1.89 -10.75 -19.58
CA GLU A 137 3.02 -10.68 -20.53
C GLU A 137 4.41 -10.87 -19.87
N VAL A 138 4.52 -10.65 -18.56
CA VAL A 138 5.83 -10.54 -17.90
C VAL A 138 6.00 -11.43 -16.67
N ILE A 139 4.93 -11.99 -16.13
CA ILE A 139 4.96 -12.71 -14.84
C ILE A 139 5.94 -13.89 -14.85
N ALA A 140 6.08 -14.58 -15.97
CA ALA A 140 6.99 -15.72 -16.13
C ALA A 140 8.48 -15.34 -15.96
N ASP A 141 8.80 -14.05 -16.14
CA ASP A 141 10.16 -13.52 -16.01
C ASP A 141 10.43 -12.89 -14.63
N THR A 142 9.55 -13.10 -13.65
CA THR A 142 9.60 -12.46 -12.32
C THR A 142 9.56 -13.49 -11.20
N ASP A 143 9.81 -13.05 -9.95
CA ASP A 143 9.71 -13.89 -8.76
C ASP A 143 8.30 -13.89 -8.14
N VAL A 144 7.28 -13.41 -8.86
CA VAL A 144 5.90 -13.33 -8.36
C VAL A 144 5.25 -14.71 -8.35
N ASP A 145 5.01 -15.25 -7.15
CA ASP A 145 4.33 -16.54 -6.95
C ASP A 145 2.82 -16.40 -6.75
N HIS A 146 2.39 -15.20 -6.29
CA HIS A 146 1.00 -14.95 -5.92
C HIS A 146 0.46 -13.70 -6.59
N VAL A 147 -0.71 -13.83 -7.23
CA VAL A 147 -1.45 -12.72 -7.81
C VAL A 147 -2.79 -12.59 -7.10
N VAL A 148 -3.06 -11.42 -6.56
CA VAL A 148 -4.35 -11.06 -5.94
C VAL A 148 -5.00 -10.02 -6.84
N THR A 149 -6.07 -10.39 -7.50
CA THR A 149 -6.85 -9.48 -8.34
C THR A 149 -8.01 -8.85 -7.56
N THR A 150 -8.39 -7.63 -7.94
CA THR A 150 -9.59 -6.96 -7.46
C THR A 150 -10.26 -6.20 -8.60
N GLY A 151 -11.58 -6.24 -8.62
CA GLY A 151 -12.40 -5.42 -9.52
C GLY A 151 -12.59 -4.01 -8.97
N LEU A 152 -12.87 -3.05 -9.85
CA LEU A 152 -13.09 -1.65 -9.47
C LEU A 152 -14.23 -1.50 -8.44
N GLY A 153 -15.26 -2.33 -8.54
CA GLY A 153 -16.47 -2.28 -7.72
C GLY A 153 -16.46 -3.10 -6.43
N ASP A 154 -15.40 -3.85 -6.12
CA ASP A 154 -15.42 -4.83 -5.03
C ASP A 154 -15.64 -4.23 -3.63
N LEU A 155 -15.34 -2.95 -3.45
CA LEU A 155 -15.58 -2.22 -2.19
C LEU A 155 -16.57 -1.04 -2.34
N LEU A 156 -17.39 -1.01 -3.41
CA LEU A 156 -18.42 0.00 -3.61
C LEU A 156 -19.77 -0.37 -3.00
#